data_2293aaadbe14878d6f7b84c749c9be01
#
_entry.id   2293aaadbe14878d6f7b84c749c9be01
#
_cell.length_a   1.000
_cell.length_b   1.000
_cell.length_c   1.000
_cell.angle_alpha   90.00
_cell.angle_beta   90.00
_cell.angle_gamma   90.00
#
_symmetry.space_group_name_H-M   'P 1'
#
loop_
_entity.id
_entity.type
_entity.pdbx_description
1 polymer ?
#
loop_
_entity_poly.entity_id
_entity_poly.type
_entity_poly.pdbx_seq_one_letter_code
_entity_poly.pdbx_strand_id
1 'polypeptide(L)'
;MLKKIILIITATFSVISHATQIETTTRSFSSFLGTTRIIFDSDTDSYNLPVDNRLDYPVLVETKIMDESSEKTTSKYIATPPLFRLDGGQKNTVSIIKVSDDFAKDVESMNWVCVKNIPPSDGSAWTDNELNHQKSVLNINIMVNNCIKLIMRPASLENIKDASYGDKLRWSINNGKLTVENPTPYYINFSEIKLNGKNITPPVFVKPKSSYVFEDLKQAKQTGNITWQLLNDFGAKTREFKSTIS
;
A
#
# COMPACT_ATOMS: atom_id res chain seq x y z
N MET A 1 -84.73 -8.96 35.64
CA MET A 1 -83.79 -9.53 34.64
C MET A 1 -82.51 -8.74 34.71
N LEU A 2 -81.52 -9.27 35.41
CA LEU A 2 -80.24 -8.57 35.66
C LEU A 2 -79.19 -9.11 34.76
N LYS A 3 -78.76 -8.35 33.72
CA LYS A 3 -77.66 -8.73 32.84
C LYS A 3 -76.30 -8.42 33.52
N LYS A 4 -75.58 -9.50 33.84
CA LYS A 4 -74.17 -9.41 34.30
C LYS A 4 -73.28 -9.13 33.14
N ILE A 5 -72.64 -7.98 33.12
CA ILE A 5 -71.59 -7.64 32.20
C ILE A 5 -70.25 -8.12 32.81
N ILE A 6 -69.64 -9.13 32.20
CA ILE A 6 -68.28 -9.60 32.55
C ILE A 6 -67.27 -8.76 31.78
N LEU A 7 -66.52 -7.95 32.49
CA LEU A 7 -65.39 -7.14 31.92
C LEU A 7 -64.15 -8.02 31.92
N ILE A 8 -63.68 -8.43 30.73
CA ILE A 8 -62.42 -9.17 30.57
C ILE A 8 -61.28 -8.13 30.44
N ILE A 9 -60.47 -8.02 31.49
CA ILE A 9 -59.25 -7.23 31.48
C ILE A 9 -58.12 -8.10 30.88
N THR A 10 -57.81 -7.89 29.61
CA THR A 10 -56.59 -8.47 28.97
C THR A 10 -55.38 -7.69 29.42
N ALA A 11 -54.59 -8.23 30.35
CA ALA A 11 -53.29 -7.70 30.72
C ALA A 11 -52.27 -7.97 29.59
N THR A 12 -51.95 -6.95 28.80
CA THR A 12 -50.85 -7.00 27.82
C THR A 12 -49.51 -6.95 28.58
N PHE A 13 -48.86 -8.09 28.68
CA PHE A 13 -47.47 -8.18 29.15
C PHE A 13 -46.56 -7.58 28.09
N SER A 14 -46.11 -6.33 28.24
CA SER A 14 -45.08 -5.73 27.43
C SER A 14 -43.72 -6.35 27.80
N VAL A 15 -43.24 -7.26 26.98
CA VAL A 15 -41.87 -7.79 27.08
C VAL A 15 -40.91 -6.65 26.69
N ILE A 16 -40.28 -6.00 27.66
CA ILE A 16 -39.20 -5.02 27.41
C ILE A 16 -37.99 -5.83 26.96
N SER A 17 -37.80 -5.89 25.65
CA SER A 17 -36.58 -6.45 25.06
C SER A 17 -35.44 -5.52 25.38
N HIS A 18 -34.56 -5.91 26.31
CA HIS A 18 -33.32 -5.21 26.57
C HIS A 18 -32.35 -5.58 25.43
N ALA A 19 -32.27 -4.75 24.41
CA ALA A 19 -31.18 -4.83 23.42
C ALA A 19 -29.88 -4.51 24.17
N THR A 20 -29.04 -5.50 24.39
CA THR A 20 -27.67 -5.31 24.89
C THR A 20 -26.91 -4.50 23.83
N GLN A 21 -26.57 -3.27 24.12
CA GLN A 21 -25.70 -2.47 23.26
C GLN A 21 -24.32 -3.12 23.27
N ILE A 22 -23.88 -3.61 22.10
CA ILE A 22 -22.51 -4.08 21.88
C ILE A 22 -21.67 -2.83 21.64
N GLU A 23 -20.74 -2.56 22.54
CA GLU A 23 -19.77 -1.49 22.35
C GLU A 23 -18.71 -1.98 21.34
N THR A 24 -18.51 -1.22 20.25
CA THR A 24 -17.54 -1.58 19.21
C THR A 24 -16.36 -0.62 19.27
N THR A 25 -15.16 -1.17 19.46
CA THR A 25 -13.90 -0.43 19.40
C THR A 25 -13.11 -0.85 18.17
N THR A 26 -12.73 0.13 17.33
CA THR A 26 -11.88 -0.13 16.16
C THR A 26 -10.53 0.53 16.35
N ARG A 27 -9.44 -0.24 16.23
CA ARG A 27 -8.06 0.25 16.28
C ARG A 27 -7.35 -0.09 14.98
N SER A 28 -6.56 0.86 14.44
CA SER A 28 -5.75 0.65 13.25
C SER A 28 -4.27 0.72 13.62
N PHE A 29 -3.50 -0.31 13.26
CA PHE A 29 -2.08 -0.44 13.58
C PHE A 29 -1.26 -0.19 12.32
N SER A 30 -0.67 1.01 12.21
CA SER A 30 0.13 1.42 11.07
C SER A 30 1.31 2.30 11.54
N SER A 31 2.44 2.22 10.83
CA SER A 31 3.58 3.13 11.02
C SER A 31 3.73 4.05 9.81
N PHE A 32 4.26 5.24 10.06
CA PHE A 32 4.65 6.17 9.01
C PHE A 32 6.13 5.94 8.64
N LEU A 33 6.43 5.81 7.35
CA LEU A 33 7.77 5.44 6.86
C LEU A 33 8.61 6.62 6.34
N GLY A 34 8.04 7.83 6.30
CA GLY A 34 8.73 9.03 5.83
C GLY A 34 9.06 9.06 4.32
N THR A 35 8.94 7.91 3.64
CA THR A 35 9.16 7.79 2.19
C THR A 35 8.15 6.82 1.57
N THR A 36 7.92 6.98 0.26
CA THR A 36 7.04 6.09 -0.53
C THR A 36 7.83 5.10 -1.38
N ARG A 37 9.16 5.26 -1.47
CA ARG A 37 10.08 4.40 -2.23
C ARG A 37 11.52 4.61 -1.77
N ILE A 38 12.34 3.63 -2.02
CA ILE A 38 13.79 3.67 -1.80
C ILE A 38 14.46 3.43 -3.15
N ILE A 39 15.39 4.31 -3.53
CA ILE A 39 16.27 4.12 -4.68
C ILE A 39 17.64 3.75 -4.12
N PHE A 40 18.09 2.54 -4.44
CA PHE A 40 19.44 2.09 -4.20
C PHE A 40 20.26 2.34 -5.45
N ASP A 41 21.21 3.24 -5.36
CA ASP A 41 22.25 3.37 -6.36
C ASP A 41 23.27 2.24 -6.16
N SER A 42 23.95 1.82 -7.23
CA SER A 42 24.89 0.68 -7.18
C SER A 42 26.00 0.82 -6.12
N ASP A 43 26.37 2.07 -5.79
CA ASP A 43 27.44 2.38 -4.85
C ASP A 43 26.94 2.47 -3.39
N THR A 44 25.65 2.23 -3.17
CA THR A 44 25.03 2.30 -1.84
C THR A 44 24.84 0.89 -1.30
N ASP A 45 25.43 0.57 -0.15
CA ASP A 45 25.30 -0.74 0.49
C ASP A 45 24.16 -0.82 1.51
N SER A 46 23.65 0.32 1.97
CA SER A 46 22.56 0.35 2.94
C SER A 46 21.69 1.61 2.83
N TYR A 47 20.44 1.49 3.27
CA TYR A 47 19.50 2.59 3.42
C TYR A 47 18.84 2.54 4.81
N ASN A 48 18.82 3.66 5.51
CA ASN A 48 18.20 3.79 6.81
C ASN A 48 16.75 4.25 6.67
N LEU A 49 15.80 3.31 6.81
CA LEU A 49 14.37 3.57 6.72
C LEU A 49 13.84 4.02 8.08
N PRO A 50 13.36 5.27 8.23
CA PRO A 50 12.71 5.70 9.46
C PRO A 50 11.33 5.07 9.57
N VAL A 51 11.00 4.58 10.77
CA VAL A 51 9.70 4.02 11.15
C VAL A 51 9.17 4.81 12.34
N ASP A 52 8.02 5.47 12.18
CA ASP A 52 7.42 6.37 13.16
C ASP A 52 6.07 5.80 13.62
N ASN A 53 5.95 5.44 14.89
CA ASN A 53 4.68 5.07 15.51
C ASN A 53 3.97 6.32 16.03
N ARG A 54 3.02 6.84 15.26
CA ARG A 54 2.23 8.02 15.61
C ARG A 54 1.00 7.71 16.45
N LEU A 55 0.82 6.46 16.83
CA LEU A 55 -0.26 6.02 17.71
C LEU A 55 0.14 6.29 19.17
N ASP A 56 -0.82 6.24 20.06
CA ASP A 56 -0.63 6.41 21.51
C ASP A 56 -0.33 5.08 22.25
N TYR A 57 -0.28 3.97 21.51
CA TYR A 57 -0.03 2.62 22.03
C TYR A 57 1.13 1.92 21.30
N PRO A 58 1.76 0.94 21.97
CA PRO A 58 2.88 0.21 21.38
C PRO A 58 2.44 -0.75 20.26
N VAL A 59 3.37 -1.01 19.33
CA VAL A 59 3.23 -2.02 18.27
C VAL A 59 4.52 -2.84 18.17
N LEU A 60 4.42 -4.08 17.68
CA LEU A 60 5.56 -4.78 17.12
C LEU A 60 5.67 -4.47 15.65
N VAL A 61 6.85 -4.04 15.23
CA VAL A 61 7.17 -3.71 13.84
C VAL A 61 7.95 -4.87 13.23
N GLU A 62 7.38 -5.54 12.23
CA GLU A 62 8.05 -6.57 11.44
C GLU A 62 8.37 -6.01 10.06
N THR A 63 9.65 -6.11 9.63
CA THR A 63 10.09 -5.69 8.30
C THR A 63 10.56 -6.88 7.48
N LYS A 64 9.98 -7.03 6.28
CA LYS A 64 10.36 -8.06 5.31
C LYS A 64 10.68 -7.43 3.96
N ILE A 65 11.69 -7.97 3.28
CA ILE A 65 11.98 -7.60 1.89
C ILE A 65 11.42 -8.71 1.00
N MET A 66 10.48 -8.32 0.14
CA MET A 66 9.81 -9.24 -0.77
C MET A 66 10.36 -9.10 -2.18
N ASP A 67 10.23 -10.15 -2.98
CA ASP A 67 10.53 -10.10 -4.41
C ASP A 67 9.58 -9.14 -5.17
N GLU A 68 9.81 -8.96 -6.46
CA GLU A 68 8.98 -8.10 -7.31
C GLU A 68 7.53 -8.54 -7.34
N SER A 69 7.24 -9.84 -7.30
CA SER A 69 5.87 -10.39 -7.28
C SER A 69 5.16 -10.16 -5.94
N SER A 70 5.89 -9.78 -4.89
CA SER A 70 5.39 -9.67 -3.51
C SER A 70 4.92 -10.99 -2.90
N GLU A 71 5.34 -12.12 -3.46
CA GLU A 71 4.93 -13.46 -3.01
C GLU A 71 5.95 -14.10 -2.07
N LYS A 72 7.25 -13.85 -2.31
CA LYS A 72 8.36 -14.48 -1.57
C LYS A 72 9.32 -13.46 -1.01
N THR A 73 9.93 -13.78 0.12
CA THR A 73 11.06 -12.99 0.63
C THR A 73 12.26 -13.17 -0.30
N THR A 74 12.98 -12.07 -0.52
CA THR A 74 14.24 -12.10 -1.29
C THR A 74 15.43 -12.31 -0.37
N SER A 75 16.48 -12.96 -0.88
CA SER A 75 17.78 -13.07 -0.21
C SER A 75 18.77 -11.97 -0.62
N LYS A 76 18.37 -11.04 -1.49
CA LYS A 76 19.25 -9.96 -1.99
C LYS A 76 19.48 -8.83 -1.00
N TYR A 77 18.59 -8.71 -0.02
CA TYR A 77 18.63 -7.69 1.03
C TYR A 77 18.26 -8.29 2.37
N ILE A 78 18.75 -7.65 3.43
CA ILE A 78 18.30 -7.91 4.81
C ILE A 78 17.81 -6.61 5.44
N ALA A 79 16.79 -6.73 6.32
CA ALA A 79 16.33 -5.65 7.17
C ALA A 79 16.81 -5.86 8.60
N THR A 80 17.37 -4.86 9.25
CA THR A 80 17.86 -4.98 10.63
C THR A 80 17.53 -3.73 11.46
N PRO A 81 16.87 -3.88 12.64
CA PRO A 81 16.30 -5.13 13.17
C PRO A 81 15.07 -5.57 12.34
N PRO A 82 14.86 -6.89 12.12
CA PRO A 82 13.72 -7.39 11.35
C PRO A 82 12.41 -7.34 12.13
N LEU A 83 12.50 -7.37 13.47
CA LEU A 83 11.36 -7.29 14.39
C LEU A 83 11.78 -6.50 15.64
N PHE A 84 10.97 -5.54 16.05
CA PHE A 84 11.19 -4.78 17.29
C PHE A 84 9.88 -4.18 17.81
N ARG A 85 9.86 -3.88 19.11
CA ARG A 85 8.78 -3.11 19.74
C ARG A 85 9.03 -1.62 19.50
N LEU A 86 7.96 -0.89 19.18
CA LEU A 86 7.98 0.55 19.03
C LEU A 86 6.84 1.14 19.86
N ASP A 87 7.19 1.85 20.93
CA ASP A 87 6.20 2.46 21.82
C ASP A 87 5.47 3.63 21.14
N GLY A 88 4.34 4.03 21.73
CA GLY A 88 3.53 5.13 21.25
C GLY A 88 4.32 6.43 21.14
N GLY A 89 4.19 7.14 20.02
CA GLY A 89 4.90 8.39 19.74
C GLY A 89 6.40 8.25 19.47
N GLN A 90 6.95 7.02 19.46
CA GLN A 90 8.38 6.79 19.23
C GLN A 90 8.72 6.58 17.76
N LYS A 91 10.00 6.82 17.44
CA LYS A 91 10.63 6.57 16.14
C LYS A 91 11.79 5.62 16.28
N ASN A 92 11.99 4.78 15.29
CA ASN A 92 13.16 3.92 15.17
C ASN A 92 13.58 3.86 13.69
N THR A 93 14.72 3.24 13.43
CA THR A 93 15.27 3.10 12.09
C THR A 93 15.51 1.62 11.79
N VAL A 94 15.08 1.19 10.59
CA VAL A 94 15.40 -0.11 10.04
C VAL A 94 16.44 0.08 8.94
N SER A 95 17.62 -0.52 9.11
CA SER A 95 18.64 -0.53 8.07
C SER A 95 18.31 -1.62 7.05
N ILE A 96 18.14 -1.23 5.79
CA ILE A 96 18.00 -2.13 4.65
C ILE A 96 19.39 -2.27 4.04
N ILE A 97 19.96 -3.47 4.09
CA ILE A 97 21.33 -3.75 3.69
C ILE A 97 21.31 -4.63 2.44
N LYS A 98 22.02 -4.20 1.41
CA LYS A 98 22.28 -5.01 0.21
C LYS A 98 23.29 -6.10 0.55
N VAL A 99 22.97 -7.36 0.30
CA VAL A 99 23.84 -8.52 0.59
C VAL A 99 24.16 -9.36 -0.65
N SER A 100 23.72 -8.91 -1.82
CA SER A 100 23.97 -9.58 -3.11
C SER A 100 24.31 -8.54 -4.16
N ASP A 101 25.16 -8.90 -5.10
CA ASP A 101 25.46 -8.12 -6.32
C ASP A 101 24.80 -8.71 -7.57
N ASP A 102 23.96 -9.74 -7.40
CA ASP A 102 23.21 -10.38 -8.48
C ASP A 102 22.00 -9.53 -8.89
N PHE A 103 22.25 -8.41 -9.56
CA PHE A 103 21.27 -7.52 -10.16
C PHE A 103 21.53 -7.35 -11.66
N ALA A 104 20.45 -7.02 -12.39
CA ALA A 104 20.59 -6.60 -13.78
C ALA A 104 21.53 -5.37 -13.85
N LYS A 105 22.37 -5.31 -14.89
CA LYS A 105 23.39 -4.24 -15.03
C LYS A 105 22.95 -3.12 -15.98
N ASP A 106 21.91 -3.33 -16.75
CA ASP A 106 21.41 -2.45 -17.82
C ASP A 106 19.98 -1.99 -17.66
N VAL A 107 19.27 -2.49 -16.63
CA VAL A 107 17.90 -2.10 -16.27
C VAL A 107 17.75 -2.05 -14.76
N GLU A 108 16.79 -1.28 -14.26
CA GLU A 108 16.42 -1.30 -12.85
C GLU A 108 15.86 -2.66 -12.45
N SER A 109 16.08 -3.04 -11.17
CA SER A 109 15.46 -4.17 -10.51
C SER A 109 14.61 -3.67 -9.35
N MET A 110 13.50 -4.36 -9.04
CA MET A 110 12.57 -3.92 -7.99
C MET A 110 12.28 -5.02 -6.99
N ASN A 111 12.20 -4.63 -5.75
CA ASN A 111 11.74 -5.41 -4.61
C ASN A 111 10.73 -4.57 -3.80
N TRP A 112 10.12 -5.17 -2.78
CA TRP A 112 9.25 -4.48 -1.84
C TRP A 112 9.83 -4.51 -0.44
N VAL A 113 9.85 -3.37 0.24
CA VAL A 113 10.06 -3.30 1.69
C VAL A 113 8.70 -3.20 2.33
N CYS A 114 8.30 -4.26 3.02
CA CYS A 114 7.02 -4.37 3.69
C CYS A 114 7.18 -4.26 5.19
N VAL A 115 6.57 -3.24 5.79
CA VAL A 115 6.57 -2.99 7.25
C VAL A 115 5.18 -3.26 7.79
N LYS A 116 5.07 -4.33 8.55
CA LYS A 116 3.83 -4.79 9.18
C LYS A 116 3.80 -4.40 10.64
N ASN A 117 2.67 -3.84 11.08
CA ASN A 117 2.44 -3.50 12.48
C ASN A 117 1.54 -4.56 13.11
N ILE A 118 2.04 -5.18 14.17
CA ILE A 118 1.37 -6.25 14.90
C ILE A 118 0.91 -5.69 16.24
N PRO A 119 -0.40 -5.72 16.53
CA PRO A 119 -0.92 -5.27 17.81
C PRO A 119 -0.45 -6.18 18.95
N PRO A 120 -0.44 -5.66 20.19
CA PRO A 120 -0.32 -6.53 21.37
C PRO A 120 -1.45 -7.57 21.37
N SER A 121 -1.14 -8.81 21.73
CA SER A 121 -2.14 -9.84 21.98
C SER A 121 -2.70 -9.66 23.39
N ASP A 122 -3.97 -10.05 23.60
CA ASP A 122 -4.62 -10.06 24.91
C ASP A 122 -3.79 -10.92 25.88
N GLY A 123 -3.48 -10.37 27.06
CA GLY A 123 -2.66 -11.04 28.07
C GLY A 123 -1.15 -10.97 27.86
N SER A 124 -0.67 -10.23 26.84
CA SER A 124 0.77 -9.93 26.73
C SER A 124 1.21 -9.00 27.86
N ALA A 125 2.48 -9.12 28.31
CA ALA A 125 3.04 -8.36 29.45
C ALA A 125 3.06 -6.83 29.25
N TRP A 126 2.61 -6.33 28.11
CA TRP A 126 2.58 -4.93 27.69
C TRP A 126 1.18 -4.46 27.24
N THR A 127 0.14 -5.25 27.56
CA THR A 127 -1.27 -4.82 27.47
C THR A 127 -1.72 -4.34 28.84
N ASP A 128 -2.30 -3.16 28.91
CA ASP A 128 -3.00 -2.69 30.11
C ASP A 128 -4.22 -3.60 30.34
N ASN A 129 -4.19 -4.34 31.47
CA ASN A 129 -5.25 -5.29 31.86
C ASN A 129 -6.48 -4.55 32.43
N GLU A 130 -7.14 -3.73 31.66
CA GLU A 130 -8.48 -3.24 32.01
C GLU A 130 -9.56 -3.98 31.21
N LEU A 131 -9.69 -5.28 31.49
CA LEU A 131 -10.86 -6.05 31.06
C LEU A 131 -11.94 -5.94 32.12
N ASN A 132 -12.79 -4.93 32.02
CA ASN A 132 -14.05 -4.86 32.73
C ASN A 132 -15.03 -5.86 32.06
N HIS A 133 -15.13 -7.07 32.63
CA HIS A 133 -15.88 -8.22 32.09
C HIS A 133 -17.43 -8.08 32.09
N GLN A 134 -17.97 -6.89 32.29
CA GLN A 134 -19.43 -6.71 32.43
C GLN A 134 -20.16 -6.23 31.19
N LYS A 135 -19.46 -5.96 30.06
CA LYS A 135 -20.09 -5.54 28.81
C LYS A 135 -19.53 -6.37 27.64
N SER A 136 -20.41 -6.76 26.72
CA SER A 136 -19.98 -7.36 25.46
C SER A 136 -19.32 -6.28 24.59
N VAL A 137 -18.00 -6.35 24.42
CA VAL A 137 -17.22 -5.42 23.58
C VAL A 137 -16.72 -6.15 22.35
N LEU A 138 -16.99 -5.58 21.17
CA LEU A 138 -16.41 -6.05 19.91
C LEU A 138 -15.15 -5.22 19.60
N ASN A 139 -13.96 -5.85 19.70
CA ASN A 139 -12.68 -5.22 19.36
C ASN A 139 -12.29 -5.59 17.93
N ILE A 140 -12.22 -4.61 17.03
CA ILE A 140 -11.76 -4.75 15.66
C ILE A 140 -10.35 -4.20 15.55
N ASN A 141 -9.36 -5.07 15.30
CA ASN A 141 -7.97 -4.69 15.12
C ASN A 141 -7.60 -4.77 13.62
N ILE A 142 -7.33 -3.63 13.00
CA ILE A 142 -6.92 -3.53 11.60
C ILE A 142 -5.39 -3.43 11.55
N MET A 143 -4.74 -4.49 11.09
CA MET A 143 -3.29 -4.52 10.88
C MET A 143 -2.96 -4.01 9.47
N VAL A 144 -2.15 -2.96 9.39
CA VAL A 144 -1.69 -2.40 8.11
C VAL A 144 -0.29 -2.91 7.80
N ASN A 145 -0.12 -3.43 6.60
CA ASN A 145 1.19 -3.79 6.04
C ASN A 145 1.55 -2.75 4.98
N ASN A 146 2.48 -1.85 5.32
CA ASN A 146 2.94 -0.79 4.44
C ASN A 146 4.09 -1.30 3.56
N CYS A 147 3.82 -1.56 2.29
CA CYS A 147 4.85 -1.97 1.33
C CYS A 147 5.25 -0.79 0.44
N ILE A 148 6.53 -0.43 0.45
CA ILE A 148 7.13 0.58 -0.41
C ILE A 148 8.10 -0.07 -1.41
N LYS A 149 8.28 0.56 -2.56
CA LYS A 149 9.17 0.05 -3.61
C LYS A 149 10.63 0.25 -3.22
N LEU A 150 11.44 -0.80 -3.41
CA LEU A 150 12.89 -0.79 -3.30
C LEU A 150 13.43 -1.02 -4.70
N ILE A 151 13.97 0.03 -5.32
CA ILE A 151 14.47 0.01 -6.69
C ILE A 151 15.99 0.05 -6.65
N MET A 152 16.63 -0.96 -7.22
CA MET A 152 18.07 -0.99 -7.47
C MET A 152 18.33 -0.41 -8.86
N ARG A 153 19.09 0.69 -8.90
CA ARG A 153 19.51 1.36 -10.14
C ARG A 153 20.98 1.10 -10.40
N PRO A 154 21.35 0.37 -11.48
CA PRO A 154 22.74 0.14 -11.84
C PRO A 154 23.49 1.45 -12.18
N ALA A 155 24.79 1.50 -11.90
CA ALA A 155 25.64 2.66 -12.21
C ALA A 155 25.71 3.01 -13.71
N SER A 156 25.42 2.03 -14.58
CA SER A 156 25.36 2.24 -16.03
C SER A 156 24.19 3.12 -16.47
N LEU A 157 23.17 3.28 -15.61
CA LEU A 157 22.00 4.09 -15.92
C LEU A 157 22.18 5.52 -15.43
N GLU A 158 21.69 6.48 -16.23
CA GLU A 158 21.63 7.86 -15.81
C GLU A 158 20.73 8.03 -14.58
N ASN A 159 21.15 8.86 -13.64
CA ASN A 159 20.37 9.16 -12.45
C ASN A 159 19.33 10.26 -12.72
N ILE A 160 18.27 9.92 -13.49
CA ILE A 160 17.20 10.84 -13.90
C ILE A 160 16.14 10.88 -12.80
N LYS A 161 16.38 11.69 -11.76
CA LYS A 161 15.53 11.77 -10.56
C LYS A 161 14.13 12.34 -10.80
N ASP A 162 13.96 13.18 -11.81
CA ASP A 162 12.71 13.85 -12.17
C ASP A 162 11.77 13.00 -13.03
N ALA A 163 12.20 11.77 -13.39
CA ALA A 163 11.47 10.84 -14.25
C ALA A 163 11.10 11.43 -15.63
N SER A 164 11.95 12.31 -16.19
CA SER A 164 11.73 12.92 -17.52
C SER A 164 11.71 11.89 -18.66
N TYR A 165 12.22 10.67 -18.42
CA TYR A 165 12.09 9.53 -19.35
C TYR A 165 10.63 9.11 -19.62
N GLY A 166 9.67 9.67 -18.91
CA GLY A 166 8.24 9.44 -19.14
C GLY A 166 7.76 9.86 -20.53
N ASP A 167 8.45 10.77 -21.22
CA ASP A 167 8.15 11.16 -22.61
C ASP A 167 8.49 10.08 -23.65
N LYS A 168 9.29 9.08 -23.28
CA LYS A 168 9.69 7.95 -24.14
C LYS A 168 8.63 6.84 -24.18
N LEU A 169 7.59 6.88 -23.33
CA LEU A 169 6.52 5.89 -23.32
C LEU A 169 5.74 5.92 -24.63
N ARG A 170 5.40 4.74 -25.14
CA ARG A 170 4.63 4.58 -26.37
C ARG A 170 3.25 4.02 -26.06
N TRP A 171 2.23 4.68 -26.56
CA TRP A 171 0.84 4.29 -26.34
C TRP A 171 0.21 3.80 -27.65
N SER A 172 -0.55 2.71 -27.57
CA SER A 172 -1.29 2.16 -28.70
C SER A 172 -2.63 1.59 -28.26
N ILE A 173 -3.58 1.50 -29.20
CA ILE A 173 -4.84 0.77 -28.99
C ILE A 173 -4.91 -0.33 -30.06
N ASN A 174 -4.83 -1.58 -29.61
CA ASN A 174 -4.89 -2.75 -30.47
C ASN A 174 -6.08 -3.61 -30.06
N ASN A 175 -6.96 -3.95 -31.01
CA ASN A 175 -8.17 -4.75 -30.77
C ASN A 175 -9.03 -4.20 -29.61
N GLY A 176 -9.15 -2.86 -29.52
CA GLY A 176 -9.92 -2.19 -28.46
C GLY A 176 -9.27 -2.16 -27.08
N LYS A 177 -8.01 -2.65 -26.93
CA LYS A 177 -7.25 -2.62 -25.68
C LYS A 177 -6.16 -1.56 -25.74
N LEU A 178 -6.14 -0.68 -24.72
CA LEU A 178 -5.06 0.28 -24.54
C LEU A 178 -3.80 -0.46 -24.05
N THR A 179 -2.67 -0.12 -24.64
CA THR A 179 -1.36 -0.67 -24.26
C THR A 179 -0.37 0.47 -24.09
N VAL A 180 0.43 0.40 -23.04
CA VAL A 180 1.63 1.23 -22.86
C VAL A 180 2.87 0.37 -23.00
N GLU A 181 3.80 0.79 -23.86
CA GLU A 181 5.14 0.22 -23.97
C GLU A 181 6.13 1.13 -23.22
N ASN A 182 6.93 0.51 -22.36
CA ASN A 182 8.05 1.15 -21.68
C ASN A 182 9.37 0.73 -22.37
N PRO A 183 9.92 1.50 -23.32
CA PRO A 183 11.20 1.20 -23.94
C PRO A 183 12.41 1.58 -23.09
N THR A 184 12.18 2.19 -21.91
CA THR A 184 13.22 2.69 -21.02
C THR A 184 13.79 1.61 -20.11
N PRO A 185 14.99 1.79 -19.54
CA PRO A 185 15.53 0.87 -18.55
C PRO A 185 14.97 1.08 -17.11
N TYR A 186 14.03 2.01 -16.91
CA TYR A 186 13.48 2.40 -15.62
C TYR A 186 12.11 1.77 -15.38
N TYR A 187 11.76 1.50 -14.10
CA TYR A 187 10.39 1.19 -13.71
C TYR A 187 9.49 2.40 -13.84
N ILE A 188 8.38 2.26 -14.54
CA ILE A 188 7.39 3.34 -14.68
C ILE A 188 6.36 3.22 -13.57
N ASN A 189 6.19 4.29 -12.83
CA ASN A 189 5.22 4.42 -11.76
C ASN A 189 4.28 5.58 -12.07
N PHE A 190 3.07 5.28 -12.51
CA PHE A 190 2.09 6.31 -12.81
C PHE A 190 1.46 6.88 -11.53
N SER A 191 1.25 8.20 -11.50
CA SER A 191 0.39 8.85 -10.52
C SER A 191 -1.01 9.09 -11.08
N GLU A 192 -1.12 9.31 -12.39
CA GLU A 192 -2.36 9.55 -13.09
C GLU A 192 -2.22 9.17 -14.57
N ILE A 193 -3.31 8.65 -15.16
CA ILE A 193 -3.46 8.42 -16.60
C ILE A 193 -4.86 8.88 -17.01
N LYS A 194 -4.96 9.63 -18.11
CA LYS A 194 -6.26 10.04 -18.70
C LYS A 194 -6.30 9.69 -20.17
N LEU A 195 -7.37 9.03 -20.61
CA LEU A 195 -7.69 8.82 -22.02
C LEU A 195 -8.90 9.69 -22.37
N ASN A 196 -8.73 10.60 -23.33
CA ASN A 196 -9.75 11.56 -23.72
C ASN A 196 -10.35 12.34 -22.53
N GLY A 197 -9.49 12.72 -21.58
CA GLY A 197 -9.85 13.45 -20.35
C GLY A 197 -10.49 12.60 -19.25
N LYS A 198 -10.71 11.29 -19.45
CA LYS A 198 -11.25 10.39 -18.42
C LYS A 198 -10.14 9.64 -17.73
N ASN A 199 -10.19 9.62 -16.39
CA ASN A 199 -9.22 8.88 -15.58
C ASN A 199 -9.28 7.38 -15.85
N ILE A 200 -8.10 6.75 -15.92
CA ILE A 200 -7.89 5.31 -16.01
C ILE A 200 -7.12 4.88 -14.77
N THR A 201 -7.46 3.73 -14.21
CA THR A 201 -6.72 3.15 -13.08
C THR A 201 -5.31 2.77 -13.54
N PRO A 202 -4.26 3.39 -12.98
CA PRO A 202 -2.89 3.05 -13.34
C PRO A 202 -2.51 1.64 -12.86
N PRO A 203 -1.61 0.93 -13.57
CA PRO A 203 -0.99 -0.26 -13.03
C PRO A 203 -0.07 0.09 -11.86
N VAL A 204 0.21 -0.89 -11.00
CA VAL A 204 1.14 -0.72 -9.87
C VAL A 204 2.50 -0.24 -10.33
N PHE A 205 2.96 -0.76 -11.49
CA PHE A 205 4.16 -0.35 -12.22
C PHE A 205 4.14 -0.92 -13.64
N VAL A 206 5.02 -0.39 -14.52
CA VAL A 206 5.39 -1.05 -15.78
C VAL A 206 6.88 -1.32 -15.76
N LYS A 207 7.26 -2.57 -15.98
CA LYS A 207 8.66 -3.02 -15.94
C LYS A 207 9.51 -2.34 -17.02
N PRO A 208 10.84 -2.25 -16.82
CA PRO A 208 11.76 -1.88 -17.88
C PRO A 208 11.59 -2.75 -19.13
N LYS A 209 11.75 -2.16 -20.31
CA LYS A 209 11.73 -2.86 -21.60
C LYS A 209 10.52 -3.80 -21.80
N SER A 210 9.35 -3.40 -21.26
CA SER A 210 8.14 -4.22 -21.30
C SER A 210 6.90 -3.40 -21.69
N SER A 211 5.78 -4.10 -21.83
CA SER A 211 4.48 -3.47 -22.11
C SER A 211 3.44 -3.88 -21.07
N TYR A 212 2.45 -3.02 -20.85
CA TYR A 212 1.28 -3.30 -20.03
C TYR A 212 0.01 -3.09 -20.81
N VAL A 213 -0.92 -4.06 -20.76
CA VAL A 213 -2.22 -4.03 -21.42
C VAL A 213 -3.30 -3.75 -20.39
N PHE A 214 -4.14 -2.73 -20.64
CA PHE A 214 -5.27 -2.36 -19.79
C PHE A 214 -6.47 -3.24 -20.11
N GLU A 215 -6.70 -4.29 -19.33
CA GLU A 215 -7.76 -5.28 -19.59
C GLU A 215 -9.18 -4.72 -19.30
N ASP A 216 -9.30 -3.78 -18.38
CA ASP A 216 -10.61 -3.21 -17.96
C ASP A 216 -11.18 -2.20 -18.96
N LEU A 217 -10.39 -1.75 -19.93
CA LEU A 217 -10.82 -0.81 -20.96
C LEU A 217 -11.36 -1.57 -22.18
N LYS A 218 -12.57 -2.10 -22.04
CA LYS A 218 -13.27 -2.70 -23.18
C LYS A 218 -13.73 -1.60 -24.14
N GLN A 219 -13.38 -1.73 -25.44
CA GLN A 219 -13.80 -0.83 -26.53
C GLN A 219 -13.20 0.59 -26.48
N ALA A 220 -11.92 0.73 -26.13
CA ALA A 220 -11.22 1.99 -26.39
C ALA A 220 -11.34 2.32 -27.91
N LYS A 221 -11.75 3.56 -28.22
CA LYS A 221 -11.75 4.03 -29.62
C LYS A 221 -10.33 3.94 -30.16
N GLN A 222 -10.15 3.59 -31.43
CA GLN A 222 -8.84 3.43 -32.07
C GLN A 222 -7.97 4.69 -32.05
N THR A 223 -8.56 5.85 -31.82
CA THR A 223 -7.87 7.15 -31.76
C THR A 223 -8.23 7.88 -30.47
N GLY A 224 -7.28 8.65 -29.93
CA GLY A 224 -7.53 9.47 -28.74
C GLY A 224 -6.32 10.24 -28.25
N ASN A 225 -6.57 11.16 -27.34
CA ASN A 225 -5.53 11.87 -26.61
C ASN A 225 -5.28 11.17 -25.29
N ILE A 226 -4.03 10.83 -25.00
CA ILE A 226 -3.59 10.26 -23.73
C ILE A 226 -2.71 11.25 -23.00
N THR A 227 -2.97 11.47 -21.71
CA THR A 227 -2.08 12.23 -20.83
C THR A 227 -1.73 11.39 -19.62
N TRP A 228 -0.53 11.59 -19.08
CA TRP A 228 -0.07 10.88 -17.89
C TRP A 228 0.91 11.70 -17.06
N GLN A 229 0.96 11.38 -15.79
CA GLN A 229 1.98 11.84 -14.86
C GLN A 229 2.61 10.64 -14.18
N LEU A 230 3.90 10.72 -13.92
CA LEU A 230 4.65 9.69 -13.19
C LEU A 230 4.90 10.14 -11.74
N LEU A 231 5.30 9.20 -10.91
CA LEU A 231 5.93 9.46 -9.63
C LEU A 231 7.45 9.41 -9.82
N ASN A 232 8.13 10.48 -9.47
CA ASN A 232 9.58 10.57 -9.53
C ASN A 232 10.26 9.84 -8.35
N ASP A 233 11.60 9.88 -8.26
CA ASP A 233 12.36 9.19 -7.21
C ASP A 233 12.00 9.64 -5.79
N PHE A 234 11.51 10.86 -5.62
CA PHE A 234 11.07 11.41 -4.34
C PHE A 234 9.59 11.12 -4.03
N GLY A 235 8.87 10.43 -4.92
CA GLY A 235 7.44 10.18 -4.80
C GLY A 235 6.55 11.38 -5.17
N ALA A 236 7.12 12.45 -5.72
CA ALA A 236 6.37 13.59 -6.21
C ALA A 236 5.86 13.34 -7.64
N LYS A 237 4.74 13.97 -7.99
CA LYS A 237 4.20 13.94 -9.36
C LYS A 237 5.13 14.72 -10.30
N THR A 238 5.33 14.16 -11.51
CA THR A 238 6.02 14.86 -12.60
C THR A 238 5.13 15.92 -13.25
N ARG A 239 5.66 16.67 -14.21
CA ARG A 239 4.84 17.37 -15.21
C ARG A 239 3.92 16.38 -15.93
N GLU A 240 2.86 16.89 -16.54
CA GLU A 240 2.02 16.10 -17.42
C GLU A 240 2.73 15.84 -18.76
N PHE A 241 2.74 14.59 -19.19
CA PHE A 241 3.12 14.12 -20.50
C PHE A 241 1.86 13.91 -21.34
N LYS A 242 1.99 13.99 -22.66
CA LYS A 242 0.87 13.81 -23.60
C LYS A 242 1.30 13.14 -24.89
N SER A 243 0.39 12.37 -25.46
CA SER A 243 0.52 11.77 -26.80
C SER A 243 -0.83 11.63 -27.46
N THR A 244 -0.83 11.52 -28.78
CA THR A 244 -2.02 11.15 -29.57
C THR A 244 -1.87 9.71 -30.01
N ILE A 245 -2.91 8.91 -29.81
CA ILE A 245 -3.00 7.54 -30.29
C ILE A 245 -3.76 7.57 -31.61
N SER A 246 -3.15 7.08 -32.65
CA SER A 246 -3.69 7.03 -34.03
C SER A 246 -3.85 5.58 -34.49
#